data_4c5b4f4daca27f4abe3507f6f97d9f68
#
_entry.id   4c5b4f4daca27f4abe3507f6f97d9f68
#
_cell.length_a   1.000
_cell.length_b   1.000
_cell.length_c   1.000
_cell.angle_alpha   90.00
_cell.angle_beta   90.00
_cell.angle_gamma   90.00
#
_symmetry.space_group_name_H-M   'P 1'
#
loop_
_entity.id
_entity.type
_entity.pdbx_description
1 polymer ?
#
loop_
_entity_poly.entity_id
_entity_poly.type
_entity_poly.pdbx_seq_one_letter_code
_entity_poly.pdbx_strand_id
1 'polypeptide(L)'
;MQKTLIINAGSSSLKWQLFAMPAETVVASGLVERISMPGSIFTIKYGDHQKFETTVDNLDQNHAAQMLLAELQRLAIIDSLTEITAVAHRVVAGGETFKQAVEVTPAVLEAIKGLSDFAPLHNPMEARGIETMAQALPTVKQYAVFDSQFFTDLPEMNAIYSLPYELTQKYHIRRYGEHGISHGYLTGRAAELLAKPKDDLNLVTLHLGSGASLAAVKNGRAFDTSMGFTPLTGVTMGTRAGDVDPAVLPFLMKALKIDDPNEIMMMLNNQSGLLGISGISPDMREIRAQEATNPQAQLAVEIFVNRIVKYAGSYLTELKRADALIFAGGIGEHNATSVSYTHLRAHETC
;
A
#
# COMPACT_ATOMS: atom_id res chain seq x y z
N MET A 1 -5.15 -30.19 4.89
CA MET A 1 -5.30 -28.95 5.72
C MET A 1 -5.72 -27.84 4.78
N GLN A 2 -6.73 -27.02 5.15
CA GLN A 2 -7.16 -25.91 4.29
C GLN A 2 -6.10 -24.84 4.22
N LYS A 3 -5.83 -24.34 3.03
CA LYS A 3 -4.84 -23.27 2.80
C LYS A 3 -5.50 -22.10 2.06
N THR A 4 -5.09 -20.89 2.43
CA THR A 4 -5.50 -19.65 1.75
C THR A 4 -4.29 -19.03 1.10
N LEU A 5 -4.38 -18.76 -0.20
CA LEU A 5 -3.35 -18.07 -0.96
C LEU A 5 -3.69 -16.58 -1.00
N ILE A 6 -2.74 -15.74 -0.58
CA ILE A 6 -2.88 -14.27 -0.62
C ILE A 6 -2.01 -13.75 -1.75
N ILE A 7 -2.58 -12.92 -2.62
CA ILE A 7 -1.95 -12.36 -3.81
C ILE A 7 -1.95 -10.83 -3.72
N ASN A 8 -0.79 -10.25 -4.01
CA ASN A 8 -0.62 -8.83 -4.23
C ASN A 8 0.09 -8.66 -5.58
N ALA A 9 -0.70 -8.43 -6.63
CA ALA A 9 -0.23 -8.26 -7.99
C ALA A 9 0.10 -6.78 -8.25
N GLY A 10 1.35 -6.49 -8.58
CA GLY A 10 1.81 -5.18 -9.05
C GLY A 10 2.14 -5.18 -10.53
N SER A 11 2.48 -4.03 -11.10
CA SER A 11 2.79 -3.87 -12.52
C SER A 11 3.98 -4.72 -13.00
N SER A 12 4.99 -4.88 -12.16
CA SER A 12 6.21 -5.65 -12.47
C SER A 12 6.55 -6.68 -11.42
N SER A 13 5.64 -6.99 -10.49
CA SER A 13 5.88 -7.93 -9.42
C SER A 13 4.62 -8.66 -8.98
N LEU A 14 4.82 -9.87 -8.44
CA LEU A 14 3.76 -10.66 -7.81
C LEU A 14 4.26 -11.11 -6.43
N LYS A 15 3.71 -10.53 -5.37
CA LYS A 15 3.97 -10.96 -3.99
C LYS A 15 2.85 -11.90 -3.55
N TRP A 16 3.21 -12.93 -2.82
CA TRP A 16 2.21 -13.88 -2.34
C TRP A 16 2.61 -14.54 -1.02
N GLN A 17 1.62 -15.03 -0.29
CA GLN A 17 1.77 -15.84 0.90
C GLN A 17 0.73 -16.95 0.92
N LEU A 18 1.12 -18.13 1.38
CA LEU A 18 0.25 -19.27 1.58
C LEU A 18 0.08 -19.52 3.09
N PHE A 19 -1.13 -19.46 3.57
CA PHE A 19 -1.46 -19.65 4.98
C PHE A 19 -2.14 -21.00 5.22
N ALA A 20 -1.79 -21.67 6.30
CA ALA A 20 -2.55 -22.79 6.85
C ALA A 20 -3.67 -22.27 7.75
N MET A 21 -4.90 -22.68 7.46
CA MET A 21 -6.09 -22.25 8.18
C MET A 21 -6.62 -23.37 9.09
N PRO A 22 -7.22 -23.05 10.24
CA PRO A 22 -7.53 -21.72 10.79
C PRO A 22 -6.40 -21.09 11.63
N ALA A 23 -5.23 -21.73 11.73
CA ALA A 23 -4.13 -21.26 12.60
C ALA A 23 -3.43 -19.99 12.08
N GLU A 24 -3.73 -19.57 10.85
CA GLU A 24 -3.14 -18.38 10.19
C GLU A 24 -1.61 -18.40 10.17
N THR A 25 -1.02 -19.60 10.09
CA THR A 25 0.43 -19.74 10.01
C THR A 25 0.91 -19.70 8.57
N VAL A 26 1.95 -18.92 8.31
CA VAL A 26 2.58 -18.84 6.99
C VAL A 26 3.29 -20.15 6.69
N VAL A 27 2.86 -20.85 5.65
CA VAL A 27 3.46 -22.10 5.15
C VAL A 27 4.56 -21.81 4.16
N ALA A 28 4.32 -20.82 3.28
CA ALA A 28 5.28 -20.35 2.29
C ALA A 28 4.99 -18.91 1.91
N SER A 29 5.99 -18.22 1.41
CA SER A 29 5.87 -16.89 0.83
C SER A 29 6.77 -16.75 -0.38
N GLY A 30 6.46 -15.82 -1.27
CA GLY A 30 7.31 -15.61 -2.42
C GLY A 30 7.12 -14.28 -3.09
N LEU A 31 8.00 -14.03 -4.02
CA LEU A 31 8.08 -12.82 -4.80
C LEU A 31 8.53 -13.16 -6.20
N VAL A 32 7.83 -12.64 -7.18
CA VAL A 32 8.30 -12.57 -8.57
C VAL A 32 8.60 -11.12 -8.86
N GLU A 33 9.79 -10.83 -9.31
CA GLU A 33 10.25 -9.49 -9.64
C GLU A 33 10.54 -9.37 -11.13
N ARG A 34 10.47 -8.15 -11.65
CA ARG A 34 10.77 -7.83 -13.06
C ARG A 34 9.88 -8.60 -14.05
N ILE A 35 8.61 -8.80 -13.71
CA ILE A 35 7.62 -9.41 -14.61
C ILE A 35 7.54 -8.58 -15.88
N SER A 36 7.48 -9.24 -17.04
CA SER A 36 7.52 -8.65 -18.39
C SER A 36 8.81 -7.92 -18.75
N MET A 37 9.89 -8.20 -18.01
CA MET A 37 11.25 -7.70 -18.27
C MET A 37 12.22 -8.87 -18.43
N PRO A 38 13.38 -8.66 -19.08
CA PRO A 38 14.43 -9.68 -19.11
C PRO A 38 14.93 -10.01 -17.70
N GLY A 39 15.14 -11.30 -17.42
CA GLY A 39 15.69 -11.75 -16.15
C GLY A 39 14.74 -11.58 -14.99
N SER A 40 13.48 -12.01 -15.12
CA SER A 40 12.55 -12.08 -14.00
C SER A 40 13.07 -13.02 -12.92
N ILE A 41 13.04 -12.59 -11.67
CA ILE A 41 13.51 -13.37 -10.52
C ILE A 41 12.30 -13.96 -9.80
N PHE A 42 12.24 -15.28 -9.70
CA PHE A 42 11.19 -16.01 -9.00
C PHE A 42 11.75 -16.61 -7.71
N THR A 43 11.23 -16.18 -6.57
CA THR A 43 11.69 -16.61 -5.25
C THR A 43 10.56 -17.23 -4.44
N ILE A 44 10.82 -18.37 -3.78
CA ILE A 44 9.93 -18.97 -2.76
C ILE A 44 10.74 -19.21 -1.48
N LYS A 45 10.16 -18.86 -0.35
CA LYS A 45 10.63 -19.16 1.01
C LYS A 45 9.63 -20.08 1.69
N TYR A 46 10.08 -21.20 2.24
CA TYR A 46 9.21 -22.22 2.85
C TYR A 46 9.94 -23.04 3.91
N GLY A 47 9.20 -23.81 4.71
CA GLY A 47 9.78 -24.66 5.75
C GLY A 47 10.74 -23.91 6.69
N ASP A 48 11.70 -24.65 7.27
CA ASP A 48 12.73 -24.08 8.14
C ASP A 48 13.82 -23.39 7.31
N HIS A 49 13.55 -22.11 6.95
CA HIS A 49 14.50 -21.24 6.22
C HIS A 49 14.90 -21.71 4.82
N GLN A 50 14.12 -22.58 4.20
CA GLN A 50 14.38 -23.02 2.83
C GLN A 50 14.05 -21.90 1.85
N LYS A 51 14.87 -21.79 0.81
CA LYS A 51 14.68 -20.84 -0.30
C LYS A 51 14.87 -21.53 -1.63
N PHE A 52 13.92 -21.37 -2.52
CA PHE A 52 14.06 -21.67 -3.94
C PHE A 52 14.13 -20.35 -4.69
N GLU A 53 15.06 -20.22 -5.62
CA GLU A 53 15.18 -19.04 -6.48
C GLU A 53 15.60 -19.45 -7.89
N THR A 54 15.00 -18.85 -8.89
CA THR A 54 15.36 -19.06 -10.29
C THR A 54 15.11 -17.79 -11.08
N THR A 55 15.85 -17.64 -12.18
CA THR A 55 15.68 -16.56 -13.15
C THR A 55 14.98 -17.11 -14.38
N VAL A 56 13.95 -16.41 -14.84
CA VAL A 56 13.15 -16.79 -16.01
C VAL A 56 13.02 -15.58 -16.93
N ASP A 57 13.34 -15.76 -18.20
CA ASP A 57 13.16 -14.71 -19.20
C ASP A 57 11.72 -14.67 -19.71
N ASN A 58 11.23 -13.45 -19.98
CA ASN A 58 9.90 -13.19 -20.56
C ASN A 58 8.73 -13.74 -19.73
N LEU A 59 8.87 -13.73 -18.41
CA LEU A 59 7.80 -14.16 -17.50
C LEU A 59 6.71 -13.09 -17.45
N ASP A 60 5.52 -13.39 -17.95
CA ASP A 60 4.33 -12.56 -17.76
C ASP A 60 3.55 -12.94 -16.50
N GLN A 61 2.48 -12.19 -16.21
CA GLN A 61 1.65 -12.42 -15.02
C GLN A 61 0.99 -13.81 -15.02
N ASN A 62 0.52 -14.28 -16.19
CA ASN A 62 -0.15 -15.58 -16.30
C ASN A 62 0.84 -16.73 -16.07
N HIS A 63 2.00 -16.66 -16.71
CA HIS A 63 3.05 -17.66 -16.52
C HIS A 63 3.59 -17.63 -15.07
N ALA A 64 3.73 -16.44 -14.46
CA ALA A 64 4.13 -16.31 -13.06
C ALA A 64 3.17 -17.02 -12.09
N ALA A 65 1.86 -16.87 -12.31
CA ALA A 65 0.83 -17.53 -11.51
C ALA A 65 0.83 -19.06 -11.71
N GLN A 66 0.94 -19.53 -12.97
CA GLN A 66 1.05 -20.97 -13.27
C GLN A 66 2.32 -21.56 -12.65
N MET A 67 3.45 -20.88 -12.78
CA MET A 67 4.71 -21.31 -12.19
C MET A 67 4.62 -21.36 -10.66
N LEU A 68 3.99 -20.36 -10.03
CA LEU A 68 3.74 -20.39 -8.59
C LEU A 68 3.03 -21.68 -8.17
N LEU A 69 1.90 -22.02 -8.79
CA LEU A 69 1.12 -23.19 -8.43
C LEU A 69 1.89 -24.50 -8.70
N ALA A 70 2.63 -24.58 -9.80
CA ALA A 70 3.46 -25.73 -10.11
C ALA A 70 4.61 -25.92 -9.11
N GLU A 71 5.29 -24.84 -8.72
CA GLU A 71 6.39 -24.88 -7.78
C GLU A 71 5.94 -25.23 -6.35
N LEU A 72 4.75 -24.78 -5.92
CA LEU A 72 4.18 -25.21 -4.64
C LEU A 72 4.04 -26.73 -4.55
N GLN A 73 3.63 -27.40 -5.62
CA GLN A 73 3.54 -28.85 -5.69
C GLN A 73 4.93 -29.50 -5.84
N ARG A 74 5.78 -29.00 -6.73
CA ARG A 74 7.11 -29.57 -6.98
C ARG A 74 8.00 -29.56 -5.71
N LEU A 75 7.87 -28.50 -4.91
CA LEU A 75 8.60 -28.35 -3.65
C LEU A 75 7.92 -29.07 -2.46
N ALA A 76 6.84 -29.84 -2.73
CA ALA A 76 6.03 -30.52 -1.72
C ALA A 76 5.55 -29.60 -0.57
N ILE A 77 5.29 -28.32 -0.90
CA ILE A 77 4.64 -27.36 0.01
C ILE A 77 3.15 -27.67 0.13
N ILE A 78 2.58 -28.15 -0.96
CA ILE A 78 1.24 -28.74 -1.04
C ILE A 78 1.31 -30.06 -1.80
N ASP A 79 0.48 -31.02 -1.42
CA ASP A 79 0.35 -32.30 -2.16
C ASP A 79 -0.56 -32.15 -3.39
N SER A 80 -1.57 -31.28 -3.29
CA SER A 80 -2.53 -31.03 -4.34
C SER A 80 -3.04 -29.58 -4.31
N LEU A 81 -3.37 -29.02 -5.48
CA LEU A 81 -4.03 -27.72 -5.59
C LEU A 81 -5.38 -27.66 -4.88
N THR A 82 -6.02 -28.81 -4.61
CA THR A 82 -7.27 -28.88 -3.84
C THR A 82 -7.13 -28.47 -2.37
N GLU A 83 -5.90 -28.37 -1.85
CA GLU A 83 -5.66 -27.85 -0.52
C GLU A 83 -5.84 -26.34 -0.45
N ILE A 84 -5.72 -25.63 -1.57
CA ILE A 84 -6.00 -24.19 -1.68
C ILE A 84 -7.52 -24.05 -1.77
N THR A 85 -8.14 -23.58 -0.70
CA THR A 85 -9.60 -23.48 -0.57
C THR A 85 -10.11 -22.05 -0.78
N ALA A 86 -9.24 -21.06 -0.76
CA ALA A 86 -9.53 -19.66 -1.05
C ALA A 86 -8.30 -18.94 -1.60
N VAL A 87 -8.54 -17.95 -2.46
CA VAL A 87 -7.53 -16.97 -2.87
C VAL A 87 -8.02 -15.58 -2.48
N ALA A 88 -7.18 -14.79 -1.81
CA ALA A 88 -7.47 -13.40 -1.47
C ALA A 88 -6.54 -12.47 -2.27
N HIS A 89 -7.13 -11.50 -2.94
CA HIS A 89 -6.43 -10.51 -3.76
C HIS A 89 -6.48 -9.15 -3.08
N ARG A 90 -5.33 -8.50 -2.93
CA ARG A 90 -5.30 -7.09 -2.62
C ARG A 90 -5.73 -6.31 -3.86
N VAL A 91 -6.64 -5.34 -3.65
CA VAL A 91 -7.08 -4.38 -4.66
C VAL A 91 -6.91 -2.98 -4.07
N VAL A 92 -6.27 -2.07 -4.80
CA VAL A 92 -5.97 -0.72 -4.29
C VAL A 92 -7.26 0.09 -4.19
N ALA A 93 -7.94 0.38 -5.28
CA ALA A 93 -9.13 1.21 -5.24
C ALA A 93 -10.42 0.39 -5.17
N GLY A 94 -11.16 0.53 -4.08
CA GLY A 94 -12.51 0.00 -3.89
C GLY A 94 -13.61 1.05 -4.13
N GLY A 95 -13.23 2.31 -4.36
CA GLY A 95 -14.17 3.42 -4.50
C GLY A 95 -15.07 3.57 -3.26
N GLU A 96 -16.28 4.06 -3.49
CA GLU A 96 -17.34 4.11 -2.47
C GLU A 96 -18.16 2.80 -2.42
N THR A 97 -17.92 1.91 -3.37
CA THR A 97 -18.71 0.68 -3.57
C THR A 97 -18.30 -0.41 -2.59
N PHE A 98 -17.01 -0.60 -2.38
CA PHE A 98 -16.49 -1.73 -1.61
C PHE A 98 -16.03 -1.29 -0.22
N LYS A 99 -16.88 -1.53 0.78
CA LYS A 99 -16.61 -1.19 2.18
C LYS A 99 -15.99 -2.31 3.00
N GLN A 100 -15.89 -3.50 2.42
CA GLN A 100 -15.34 -4.71 3.04
C GLN A 100 -14.84 -5.68 1.98
N ALA A 101 -14.14 -6.71 2.41
CA ALA A 101 -13.77 -7.82 1.52
C ALA A 101 -15.00 -8.50 0.94
N VAL A 102 -14.96 -8.85 -0.35
CA VAL A 102 -16.07 -9.47 -1.07
C VAL A 102 -15.61 -10.67 -1.88
N GLU A 103 -16.49 -11.66 -2.06
CA GLU A 103 -16.28 -12.75 -3.01
C GLU A 103 -16.33 -12.19 -4.44
N VAL A 104 -15.34 -12.54 -5.25
CA VAL A 104 -15.25 -12.05 -6.62
C VAL A 104 -16.25 -12.82 -7.51
N THR A 105 -17.28 -12.13 -7.91
CA THR A 105 -18.19 -12.56 -8.97
C THR A 105 -17.84 -11.83 -10.28
N PRO A 106 -18.37 -12.23 -11.44
CA PRO A 106 -18.17 -11.45 -12.68
C PRO A 106 -18.57 -9.99 -12.54
N ALA A 107 -19.64 -9.67 -11.81
CA ALA A 107 -20.08 -8.29 -11.56
C ALA A 107 -19.08 -7.52 -10.68
N VAL A 108 -18.52 -8.15 -9.65
CA VAL A 108 -17.47 -7.55 -8.80
C VAL A 108 -16.22 -7.28 -9.61
N LEU A 109 -15.79 -8.22 -10.47
CA LEU A 109 -14.61 -8.02 -11.31
C LEU A 109 -14.79 -6.85 -12.29
N GLU A 110 -15.95 -6.73 -12.93
CA GLU A 110 -16.25 -5.58 -13.81
C GLU A 110 -16.30 -4.27 -13.03
N ALA A 111 -16.84 -4.26 -11.80
CA ALA A 111 -16.81 -3.09 -10.94
C ALA A 111 -15.37 -2.67 -10.56
N ILE A 112 -14.48 -3.64 -10.27
CA ILE A 112 -13.05 -3.36 -10.00
C ILE A 112 -12.38 -2.74 -11.24
N LYS A 113 -12.65 -3.25 -12.44
CA LYS A 113 -12.17 -2.68 -13.71
C LYS A 113 -12.68 -1.26 -13.92
N GLY A 114 -13.95 -1.00 -13.60
CA GLY A 114 -14.58 0.32 -13.69
C GLY A 114 -13.97 1.37 -12.74
N LEU A 115 -13.24 0.94 -11.71
CA LEU A 115 -12.54 1.82 -10.78
C LEU A 115 -11.09 2.12 -11.20
N SER A 116 -10.67 1.76 -12.41
CA SER A 116 -9.30 1.96 -12.90
C SER A 116 -8.87 3.42 -12.95
N ASP A 117 -9.79 4.36 -13.13
CA ASP A 117 -9.49 5.79 -13.14
C ASP A 117 -9.00 6.30 -11.76
N PHE A 118 -9.40 5.63 -10.66
CA PHE A 118 -8.96 5.96 -9.30
C PHE A 118 -7.58 5.38 -8.96
N ALA A 119 -7.20 4.28 -9.60
CA ALA A 119 -5.89 3.63 -9.43
C ALA A 119 -5.39 3.06 -10.77
N PRO A 120 -5.03 3.91 -11.75
CA PRO A 120 -4.74 3.48 -13.12
C PRO A 120 -3.50 2.57 -13.23
N LEU A 121 -2.57 2.68 -12.27
CA LEU A 121 -1.37 1.85 -12.22
C LEU A 121 -1.58 0.52 -11.47
N HIS A 122 -2.73 0.32 -10.82
CA HIS A 122 -2.98 -0.80 -9.91
C HIS A 122 -4.18 -1.63 -10.33
N ASN A 123 -5.39 -1.08 -10.30
CA ASN A 123 -6.64 -1.83 -10.54
C ASN A 123 -6.66 -2.67 -11.82
N PRO A 124 -6.16 -2.19 -12.99
CA PRO A 124 -6.13 -3.01 -14.20
C PRO A 124 -5.27 -4.27 -14.05
N MET A 125 -4.14 -4.16 -13.34
CA MET A 125 -3.23 -5.28 -13.13
C MET A 125 -3.77 -6.26 -12.09
N GLU A 126 -4.40 -5.74 -11.05
CA GLU A 126 -5.04 -6.52 -10.00
C GLU A 126 -6.23 -7.30 -10.53
N ALA A 127 -7.08 -6.68 -11.35
CA ALA A 127 -8.18 -7.35 -12.06
C ALA A 127 -7.66 -8.50 -12.94
N ARG A 128 -6.58 -8.27 -13.70
CA ARG A 128 -5.93 -9.32 -14.50
C ARG A 128 -5.36 -10.44 -13.63
N GLY A 129 -4.76 -10.11 -12.48
CA GLY A 129 -4.28 -11.11 -11.51
C GLY A 129 -5.42 -11.99 -10.97
N ILE A 130 -6.58 -11.40 -10.69
CA ILE A 130 -7.79 -12.12 -10.29
C ILE A 130 -8.25 -13.08 -11.39
N GLU A 131 -8.34 -12.60 -12.64
CA GLU A 131 -8.73 -13.43 -13.79
C GLU A 131 -7.77 -14.62 -13.97
N THR A 132 -6.47 -14.35 -13.88
CA THR A 132 -5.44 -15.39 -13.99
C THR A 132 -5.60 -16.48 -12.94
N MET A 133 -5.78 -16.09 -11.68
CA MET A 133 -5.97 -17.06 -10.60
C MET A 133 -7.30 -17.79 -10.70
N ALA A 134 -8.37 -17.13 -11.14
CA ALA A 134 -9.66 -17.78 -11.37
C ALA A 134 -9.59 -18.84 -12.50
N GLN A 135 -8.80 -18.57 -13.54
CA GLN A 135 -8.56 -19.56 -14.62
C GLN A 135 -7.69 -20.75 -14.13
N ALA A 136 -6.66 -20.46 -13.33
CA ALA A 136 -5.76 -21.50 -12.83
C ALA A 136 -6.40 -22.37 -11.72
N LEU A 137 -7.32 -21.80 -10.94
CA LEU A 137 -8.03 -22.45 -9.84
C LEU A 137 -9.56 -22.27 -9.98
N PRO A 138 -10.21 -22.88 -10.99
CA PRO A 138 -11.59 -22.57 -11.37
C PRO A 138 -12.66 -22.95 -10.33
N THR A 139 -12.33 -23.83 -9.39
CA THR A 139 -13.25 -24.27 -8.33
C THR A 139 -13.01 -23.57 -7.00
N VAL A 140 -11.97 -22.72 -6.92
CA VAL A 140 -11.57 -22.06 -5.70
C VAL A 140 -12.18 -20.66 -5.64
N LYS A 141 -12.81 -20.32 -4.52
CA LYS A 141 -13.36 -18.98 -4.31
C LYS A 141 -12.27 -17.93 -4.27
N GLN A 142 -12.50 -16.85 -5.01
CA GLN A 142 -11.63 -15.68 -5.05
C GLN A 142 -12.25 -14.55 -4.21
N TYR A 143 -11.45 -13.84 -3.45
CA TYR A 143 -11.89 -12.70 -2.63
C TYR A 143 -11.06 -11.46 -2.96
N ALA A 144 -11.72 -10.31 -3.07
CA ALA A 144 -11.06 -9.01 -3.19
C ALA A 144 -11.07 -8.29 -1.83
N VAL A 145 -9.91 -7.78 -1.43
CA VAL A 145 -9.71 -7.01 -0.19
C VAL A 145 -9.12 -5.65 -0.57
N PHE A 146 -9.82 -4.57 -0.21
CA PHE A 146 -9.53 -3.25 -0.75
C PHE A 146 -8.69 -2.40 0.21
N ASP A 147 -7.63 -1.78 -0.31
CA ASP A 147 -6.80 -0.87 0.49
C ASP A 147 -7.58 0.38 0.97
N SER A 148 -8.56 0.83 0.19
CA SER A 148 -9.40 1.96 0.55
C SER A 148 -10.52 1.61 1.53
N GLN A 149 -10.83 0.33 1.78
CA GLN A 149 -12.02 -0.08 2.55
C GLN A 149 -12.09 0.49 3.97
N PHE A 150 -10.96 0.71 4.63
CA PHE A 150 -10.91 1.26 5.98
C PHE A 150 -11.35 2.73 6.04
N PHE A 151 -11.25 3.44 4.90
CA PHE A 151 -11.50 4.88 4.79
C PHE A 151 -12.85 5.23 4.14
N THR A 152 -13.68 4.25 3.83
CA THR A 152 -14.97 4.49 3.15
C THR A 152 -15.93 5.34 3.97
N ASP A 153 -15.86 5.26 5.30
CA ASP A 153 -16.73 5.97 6.23
C ASP A 153 -16.04 7.19 6.89
N LEU A 154 -15.04 7.80 6.21
CA LEU A 154 -14.46 9.06 6.65
C LEU A 154 -15.56 10.12 6.83
N PRO A 155 -15.52 10.91 7.92
CA PRO A 155 -16.41 12.09 8.05
C PRO A 155 -16.29 13.00 6.82
N GLU A 156 -17.42 13.51 6.32
CA GLU A 156 -17.44 14.30 5.09
C GLU A 156 -16.47 15.49 5.14
N MET A 157 -16.33 16.13 6.30
CA MET A 157 -15.41 17.25 6.51
C MET A 157 -13.92 16.89 6.26
N ASN A 158 -13.55 15.61 6.44
CA ASN A 158 -12.21 15.10 6.18
C ASN A 158 -12.11 14.37 4.83
N ALA A 159 -13.26 13.99 4.27
CA ALA A 159 -13.33 13.23 3.03
C ALA A 159 -13.27 14.10 1.78
N ILE A 160 -13.99 15.21 1.73
CA ILE A 160 -14.07 16.06 0.53
C ILE A 160 -12.98 17.13 0.51
N TYR A 161 -12.70 17.62 -0.68
CA TYR A 161 -11.80 18.76 -0.89
C TYR A 161 -12.60 20.07 -0.94
N SER A 162 -11.95 21.20 -0.63
CA SER A 162 -12.53 22.54 -0.73
C SER A 162 -12.65 23.01 -2.19
N LEU A 163 -13.33 22.20 -2.99
CA LEU A 163 -13.72 22.47 -4.38
C LEU A 163 -15.21 22.84 -4.43
N PRO A 164 -15.72 23.36 -5.56
CA PRO A 164 -17.15 23.52 -5.73
C PRO A 164 -17.88 22.21 -5.41
N TYR A 165 -18.79 22.27 -4.44
CA TYR A 165 -19.44 21.09 -3.86
C TYR A 165 -20.10 20.20 -4.91
N GLU A 166 -20.76 20.81 -5.91
CA GLU A 166 -21.40 20.10 -7.01
C GLU A 166 -20.41 19.21 -7.82
N LEU A 167 -19.16 19.67 -7.97
CA LEU A 167 -18.12 18.90 -8.66
C LEU A 167 -17.68 17.69 -7.82
N THR A 168 -17.55 17.88 -6.51
CA THR A 168 -17.18 16.78 -5.62
C THR A 168 -18.24 15.68 -5.63
N GLN A 169 -19.51 16.06 -5.62
CA GLN A 169 -20.63 15.11 -5.68
C GLN A 169 -20.74 14.43 -7.05
N LYS A 170 -20.72 15.23 -8.12
CA LYS A 170 -20.94 14.73 -9.48
C LYS A 170 -19.84 13.75 -9.95
N TYR A 171 -18.60 14.02 -9.57
CA TYR A 171 -17.43 13.25 -10.02
C TYR A 171 -16.84 12.38 -8.90
N HIS A 172 -17.50 12.25 -7.75
CA HIS A 172 -17.03 11.47 -6.60
C HIS A 172 -15.61 11.88 -6.17
N ILE A 173 -15.31 13.20 -6.20
CA ILE A 173 -13.98 13.71 -5.83
C ILE A 173 -13.91 13.80 -4.31
N ARG A 174 -13.19 12.81 -3.71
CA ARG A 174 -12.98 12.74 -2.27
C ARG A 174 -11.64 12.07 -1.95
N ARG A 175 -11.25 12.10 -0.70
CA ARG A 175 -10.17 11.25 -0.20
C ARG A 175 -10.68 9.82 -0.11
N TYR A 176 -10.01 8.91 -0.79
CA TYR A 176 -10.27 7.47 -0.69
C TYR A 176 -9.36 6.81 0.33
N GLY A 177 -8.14 7.34 0.48
CA GLY A 177 -7.11 6.77 1.35
C GLY A 177 -6.59 5.44 0.82
N GLU A 178 -5.41 5.07 1.28
CA GLU A 178 -4.75 3.81 0.91
C GLU A 178 -4.04 3.21 2.12
N HIS A 179 -3.51 1.99 1.96
CA HIS A 179 -2.97 1.18 3.05
C HIS A 179 -4.00 0.85 4.15
N GLY A 180 -5.29 0.93 3.85
CA GLY A 180 -6.37 0.70 4.81
C GLY A 180 -6.38 -0.70 5.39
N ILE A 181 -5.91 -1.71 4.63
CA ILE A 181 -5.69 -3.07 5.15
C ILE A 181 -4.71 -3.01 6.33
N SER A 182 -3.60 -2.28 6.19
CA SER A 182 -2.62 -2.10 7.26
C SER A 182 -3.17 -1.29 8.41
N HIS A 183 -3.75 -0.11 8.15
CA HIS A 183 -4.30 0.75 9.20
C HIS A 183 -5.42 0.07 9.99
N GLY A 184 -6.29 -0.66 9.32
CA GLY A 184 -7.36 -1.45 9.95
C GLY A 184 -6.81 -2.59 10.83
N TYR A 185 -5.80 -3.32 10.34
CA TYR A 185 -5.09 -4.36 11.08
C TYR A 185 -4.42 -3.79 12.33
N LEU A 186 -3.67 -2.70 12.18
CA LEU A 186 -2.99 -2.03 13.31
C LEU A 186 -3.98 -1.58 14.37
N THR A 187 -5.16 -1.09 13.96
CA THR A 187 -6.22 -0.69 14.90
C THR A 187 -6.74 -1.88 15.70
N GLY A 188 -6.95 -3.04 15.05
CA GLY A 188 -7.34 -4.28 15.73
C GLY A 188 -6.26 -4.77 16.69
N ARG A 189 -5.00 -4.81 16.24
CA ARG A 189 -3.86 -5.23 17.09
C ARG A 189 -3.64 -4.31 18.30
N ALA A 190 -3.85 -3.01 18.13
CA ALA A 190 -3.79 -2.06 19.24
C ALA A 190 -4.84 -2.37 20.31
N ALA A 191 -6.07 -2.72 19.91
CA ALA A 191 -7.12 -3.10 20.85
C ALA A 191 -6.72 -4.31 21.69
N GLU A 192 -6.13 -5.32 21.07
CA GLU A 192 -5.62 -6.51 21.76
C GLU A 192 -4.46 -6.19 22.71
N LEU A 193 -3.45 -5.45 22.22
CA LEU A 193 -2.25 -5.13 22.99
C LEU A 193 -2.53 -4.18 24.16
N LEU A 194 -3.45 -3.23 23.98
CA LEU A 194 -3.84 -2.30 25.03
C LEU A 194 -4.94 -2.85 25.95
N ALA A 195 -5.46 -4.05 25.65
CA ALA A 195 -6.59 -4.69 26.35
C ALA A 195 -7.79 -3.73 26.48
N LYS A 196 -8.10 -2.99 25.41
CA LYS A 196 -9.21 -2.04 25.34
C LYS A 196 -10.17 -2.41 24.21
N PRO A 197 -11.48 -2.15 24.35
CA PRO A 197 -12.41 -2.24 23.22
C PRO A 197 -11.93 -1.36 22.04
N LYS A 198 -12.05 -1.89 20.83
CA LYS A 198 -11.63 -1.16 19.61
C LYS A 198 -12.32 0.20 19.52
N ASP A 199 -13.62 0.26 19.83
CA ASP A 199 -14.44 1.46 19.71
C ASP A 199 -14.10 2.55 20.75
N ASP A 200 -13.23 2.25 21.73
CA ASP A 200 -12.74 3.21 22.74
C ASP A 200 -11.36 3.79 22.39
N LEU A 201 -10.77 3.36 21.25
CA LEU A 201 -9.41 3.72 20.88
C LEU A 201 -9.34 4.94 19.96
N ASN A 202 -8.47 5.87 20.33
CA ASN A 202 -7.99 6.94 19.45
C ASN A 202 -6.51 6.71 19.15
N LEU A 203 -6.16 6.59 17.87
CA LEU A 203 -4.81 6.20 17.45
C LEU A 203 -4.32 7.08 16.31
N VAL A 204 -3.02 7.28 16.23
CA VAL A 204 -2.36 7.71 15.00
C VAL A 204 -1.56 6.51 14.48
N THR A 205 -1.93 5.99 13.34
CA THR A 205 -1.25 4.86 12.71
C THR A 205 -0.41 5.34 11.53
N LEU A 206 0.83 4.87 11.47
CA LEU A 206 1.83 5.27 10.49
C LEU A 206 2.29 4.02 9.73
N HIS A 207 1.88 3.90 8.47
CA HIS A 207 2.41 2.88 7.56
C HIS A 207 3.55 3.50 6.76
N LEU A 208 4.79 3.19 7.12
CA LEU A 208 6.00 3.78 6.54
C LEU A 208 6.79 2.72 5.77
N GLY A 209 6.53 2.63 4.48
CA GLY A 209 7.25 1.79 3.54
C GLY A 209 7.78 2.61 2.36
N SER A 210 7.96 1.99 1.20
CA SER A 210 8.23 2.70 -0.06
C SER A 210 7.05 3.62 -0.43
N GLY A 211 5.79 3.14 -0.27
CA GLY A 211 4.63 3.98 -0.08
C GLY A 211 4.47 4.28 1.40
N ALA A 212 4.05 5.50 1.77
CA ALA A 212 3.87 5.88 3.15
C ALA A 212 2.57 6.66 3.36
N SER A 213 1.88 6.38 4.46
CA SER A 213 0.67 7.09 4.85
C SER A 213 0.50 7.12 6.36
N LEU A 214 -0.24 8.11 6.84
CA LEU A 214 -0.71 8.21 8.20
C LEU A 214 -2.23 8.20 8.22
N ALA A 215 -2.81 7.73 9.30
CA ALA A 215 -4.24 7.82 9.54
C ALA A 215 -4.53 8.23 11.00
N ALA A 216 -5.48 9.14 11.16
CA ALA A 216 -6.14 9.38 12.43
C ALA A 216 -7.26 8.36 12.58
N VAL A 217 -7.26 7.65 13.69
CA VAL A 217 -8.30 6.70 14.08
C VAL A 217 -9.01 7.23 15.31
N LYS A 218 -10.32 7.39 15.24
CA LYS A 218 -11.16 7.89 16.32
C LYS A 218 -12.25 6.87 16.63
N ASN A 219 -12.34 6.47 17.89
CA ASN A 219 -13.28 5.43 18.30
C ASN A 219 -13.18 4.18 17.41
N GLY A 220 -11.93 3.72 17.14
CA GLY A 220 -11.64 2.54 16.35
C GLY A 220 -11.96 2.60 14.86
N ARG A 221 -12.35 3.75 14.34
CA ARG A 221 -12.70 3.99 12.93
C ARG A 221 -11.80 5.05 12.30
N ALA A 222 -11.58 4.96 11.00
CA ALA A 222 -10.84 6.00 10.29
C ALA A 222 -11.53 7.35 10.46
N PHE A 223 -10.76 8.36 10.82
CA PHE A 223 -11.23 9.73 11.00
C PHE A 223 -10.62 10.67 9.97
N ASP A 224 -9.30 10.55 9.71
CA ASP A 224 -8.61 11.24 8.61
C ASP A 224 -7.48 10.35 8.05
N THR A 225 -6.97 10.71 6.88
CA THR A 225 -5.87 10.01 6.20
C THR A 225 -5.01 10.99 5.42
N SER A 226 -3.70 10.75 5.38
CA SER A 226 -2.76 11.58 4.62
C SER A 226 -2.88 11.39 3.11
N MET A 227 -3.29 10.22 2.63
CA MET A 227 -3.53 9.99 1.20
C MET A 227 -4.88 10.54 0.78
N GLY A 228 -4.99 10.95 -0.47
CA GLY A 228 -6.12 11.72 -0.96
C GLY A 228 -7.00 10.98 -1.94
N PHE A 229 -7.31 11.66 -3.05
CA PHE A 229 -8.02 11.10 -4.20
C PHE A 229 -7.24 9.97 -4.85
N THR A 230 -5.92 10.10 -4.86
CA THR A 230 -4.95 9.09 -5.29
C THR A 230 -3.90 8.88 -4.19
N PRO A 231 -3.08 7.82 -4.26
CA PRO A 231 -2.00 7.60 -3.31
C PRO A 231 -0.77 8.53 -3.50
N LEU A 232 -0.89 9.62 -4.26
CA LEU A 232 0.19 10.58 -4.49
C LEU A 232 0.36 11.56 -3.33
N THR A 233 -0.76 12.11 -2.79
CA THR A 233 -0.72 13.15 -1.76
C THR A 233 -0.33 12.61 -0.39
N GLY A 234 -0.01 13.51 0.51
CA GLY A 234 0.39 13.22 1.88
C GLY A 234 1.87 13.41 2.11
N VAL A 235 2.47 12.48 2.83
CA VAL A 235 3.90 12.53 3.14
C VAL A 235 4.78 12.17 1.94
N THR A 236 6.03 12.62 1.96
CA THR A 236 7.06 12.20 1.00
C THR A 236 7.23 10.68 1.04
N MET A 237 7.36 10.04 -0.12
CA MET A 237 7.49 8.58 -0.26
C MET A 237 8.76 8.22 -1.03
N GLY A 238 8.99 6.97 -1.33
CA GLY A 238 10.17 6.55 -2.08
C GLY A 238 10.35 7.27 -3.41
N THR A 239 9.30 7.29 -4.25
CA THR A 239 9.30 7.95 -5.57
C THR A 239 8.20 9.01 -5.72
N ARG A 240 7.23 9.07 -4.81
CA ARG A 240 6.09 10.00 -4.86
C ARG A 240 6.41 11.26 -4.07
N ALA A 241 6.03 12.39 -4.64
CA ALA A 241 6.31 13.71 -4.05
C ALA A 241 5.64 13.95 -2.69
N GLY A 242 4.45 13.37 -2.46
CA GLY A 242 3.55 13.81 -1.40
C GLY A 242 2.83 15.11 -1.79
N ASP A 243 2.47 15.91 -0.80
CA ASP A 243 1.77 17.18 -1.03
C ASP A 243 2.62 18.17 -1.85
N VAL A 244 2.02 18.66 -2.92
CA VAL A 244 2.59 19.68 -3.81
C VAL A 244 1.53 20.75 -4.05
N ASP A 245 1.93 22.01 -4.10
CA ASP A 245 1.05 23.11 -4.53
C ASP A 245 0.61 22.85 -5.99
N PRO A 246 -0.69 22.81 -6.28
CA PRO A 246 -1.21 22.60 -7.64
C PRO A 246 -0.65 23.57 -8.68
N ALA A 247 -0.26 24.80 -8.31
CA ALA A 247 0.34 25.77 -9.21
C ALA A 247 1.73 25.34 -9.75
N VAL A 248 2.38 24.39 -9.08
CA VAL A 248 3.65 23.81 -9.54
C VAL A 248 3.44 23.03 -10.86
N LEU A 249 2.27 22.43 -11.09
CA LEU A 249 2.02 21.64 -12.29
C LEU A 249 2.11 22.49 -13.58
N PRO A 250 1.27 23.53 -13.75
CA PRO A 250 1.37 24.37 -14.96
C PRO A 250 2.70 25.13 -15.05
N PHE A 251 3.35 25.45 -13.92
CA PHE A 251 4.69 26.01 -13.93
C PHE A 251 5.71 25.05 -14.53
N LEU A 252 5.73 23.78 -14.11
CA LEU A 252 6.64 22.75 -14.66
C LEU A 252 6.34 22.44 -16.12
N MET A 253 5.05 22.33 -16.50
CA MET A 253 4.66 22.15 -17.88
C MET A 253 5.30 23.22 -18.79
N LYS A 254 5.19 24.49 -18.40
CA LYS A 254 5.79 25.60 -19.14
C LYS A 254 7.33 25.56 -19.13
N ALA A 255 7.94 25.32 -17.97
CA ALA A 255 9.39 25.34 -17.79
C ALA A 255 10.09 24.21 -18.56
N LEU A 256 9.48 23.02 -18.57
CA LEU A 256 10.01 21.83 -19.23
C LEU A 256 9.50 21.64 -20.66
N LYS A 257 8.58 22.52 -21.12
CA LYS A 257 7.92 22.42 -22.46
C LYS A 257 7.17 21.09 -22.64
N ILE A 258 6.45 20.68 -21.61
CA ILE A 258 5.61 19.49 -21.59
C ILE A 258 4.15 19.93 -21.79
N ASP A 259 3.48 19.40 -22.80
CA ASP A 259 2.08 19.74 -23.11
C ASP A 259 1.08 18.76 -22.44
N ASP A 260 1.50 17.51 -22.19
CA ASP A 260 0.66 16.50 -21.53
C ASP A 260 0.80 16.58 -20.00
N PRO A 261 -0.25 16.95 -19.25
CA PRO A 261 -0.22 16.97 -17.78
C PRO A 261 0.06 15.60 -17.18
N ASN A 262 -0.22 14.49 -17.89
CA ASN A 262 0.08 13.14 -17.41
C ASN A 262 1.59 12.90 -17.28
N GLU A 263 2.43 13.53 -18.08
CA GLU A 263 3.88 13.42 -17.94
C GLU A 263 4.36 14.05 -16.62
N ILE A 264 3.78 15.17 -16.20
CA ILE A 264 4.07 15.77 -14.90
C ILE A 264 3.57 14.87 -13.78
N MET A 265 2.36 14.28 -13.93
CA MET A 265 1.84 13.33 -12.93
C MET A 265 2.71 12.08 -12.81
N MET A 266 3.29 11.58 -13.92
CA MET A 266 4.26 10.48 -13.88
C MET A 266 5.55 10.90 -13.17
N MET A 267 6.05 12.12 -13.39
CA MET A 267 7.23 12.64 -12.68
C MET A 267 6.97 12.69 -11.16
N LEU A 268 5.81 13.22 -10.74
CA LEU A 268 5.45 13.30 -9.32
C LEU A 268 5.28 11.93 -8.66
N ASN A 269 4.85 10.92 -9.42
CA ASN A 269 4.67 9.56 -8.91
C ASN A 269 5.96 8.72 -8.89
N ASN A 270 6.84 8.88 -9.90
CA ASN A 270 7.89 7.90 -10.17
C ASN A 270 9.31 8.46 -10.07
N GLN A 271 9.49 9.80 -10.09
CA GLN A 271 10.80 10.45 -10.17
C GLN A 271 11.01 11.50 -9.06
N SER A 272 10.09 11.57 -8.11
CA SER A 272 10.08 12.53 -7.02
C SER A 272 10.39 11.84 -5.68
N GLY A 273 9.90 12.38 -4.59
CA GLY A 273 10.06 11.80 -3.25
C GLY A 273 11.52 11.68 -2.84
N LEU A 274 11.82 10.64 -2.09
CA LEU A 274 13.17 10.34 -1.61
C LEU A 274 14.18 10.21 -2.76
N LEU A 275 13.79 9.53 -3.84
CA LEU A 275 14.60 9.39 -5.05
C LEU A 275 14.93 10.76 -5.65
N GLY A 276 13.91 11.59 -5.88
CA GLY A 276 14.07 12.88 -6.56
C GLY A 276 14.88 13.88 -5.73
N ILE A 277 14.76 13.87 -4.40
CA ILE A 277 15.50 14.77 -3.51
C ILE A 277 16.94 14.30 -3.34
N SER A 278 17.14 13.00 -3.07
CA SER A 278 18.49 12.45 -2.81
C SER A 278 19.34 12.30 -4.08
N GLY A 279 18.69 12.05 -5.22
CA GLY A 279 19.37 11.65 -6.46
C GLY A 279 20.04 10.25 -6.38
N ILE A 280 19.75 9.47 -5.33
CA ILE A 280 20.41 8.19 -5.05
C ILE A 280 19.48 7.02 -5.33
N SER A 281 18.40 6.91 -4.54
CA SER A 281 17.54 5.73 -4.52
C SER A 281 16.19 6.06 -3.87
N PRO A 282 15.11 5.30 -4.17
CA PRO A 282 13.88 5.35 -3.39
C PRO A 282 13.98 4.59 -2.05
N ASP A 283 15.06 3.85 -1.84
CA ASP A 283 15.27 3.03 -0.64
C ASP A 283 15.94 3.84 0.48
N MET A 284 15.24 4.00 1.60
CA MET A 284 15.72 4.72 2.77
C MET A 284 17.06 4.16 3.30
N ARG A 285 17.32 2.86 3.15
CA ARG A 285 18.56 2.24 3.64
C ARG A 285 19.76 2.73 2.85
N GLU A 286 19.64 2.85 1.52
CA GLU A 286 20.70 3.34 0.64
C GLU A 286 20.95 4.84 0.85
N ILE A 287 19.91 5.61 1.10
CA ILE A 287 20.00 7.04 1.41
C ILE A 287 20.72 7.24 2.75
N ARG A 288 20.29 6.51 3.79
CA ARG A 288 20.90 6.56 5.13
C ARG A 288 22.38 6.20 5.13
N ALA A 289 22.79 5.24 4.29
CA ALA A 289 24.20 4.87 4.15
C ALA A 289 25.09 6.03 3.67
N GLN A 290 24.52 7.04 3.03
CA GLN A 290 25.23 8.22 2.51
C GLN A 290 24.91 9.53 3.26
N GLU A 291 24.02 9.49 4.25
CA GLU A 291 23.50 10.69 4.94
C GLU A 291 24.60 11.56 5.57
N ALA A 292 25.66 10.94 6.14
CA ALA A 292 26.74 11.66 6.79
C ALA A 292 27.66 12.43 5.83
N THR A 293 27.66 12.10 4.55
CA THR A 293 28.60 12.64 3.55
C THR A 293 27.92 13.33 2.37
N ASN A 294 26.61 13.13 2.20
CA ASN A 294 25.84 13.68 1.09
C ASN A 294 24.72 14.60 1.61
N PRO A 295 24.80 15.91 1.40
CA PRO A 295 23.80 16.88 1.86
C PRO A 295 22.38 16.62 1.28
N GLN A 296 22.26 16.09 0.06
CA GLN A 296 20.96 15.75 -0.53
C GLN A 296 20.34 14.51 0.13
N ALA A 297 21.17 13.52 0.51
CA ALA A 297 20.71 12.38 1.28
C ALA A 297 20.19 12.81 2.66
N GLN A 298 20.93 13.68 3.35
CA GLN A 298 20.50 14.26 4.62
C GLN A 298 19.18 15.03 4.46
N LEU A 299 19.08 15.92 3.47
CA LEU A 299 17.87 16.69 3.19
C LEU A 299 16.65 15.78 2.89
N ALA A 300 16.84 14.71 2.15
CA ALA A 300 15.77 13.75 1.84
C ALA A 300 15.21 13.12 3.12
N VAL A 301 16.08 12.70 4.05
CA VAL A 301 15.67 12.14 5.35
C VAL A 301 14.95 13.20 6.18
N GLU A 302 15.49 14.42 6.25
CA GLU A 302 14.91 15.53 7.01
C GLU A 302 13.51 15.91 6.50
N ILE A 303 13.32 15.99 5.18
CA ILE A 303 12.01 16.27 4.56
C ILE A 303 11.03 15.13 4.90
N PHE A 304 11.45 13.88 4.74
CA PHE A 304 10.61 12.72 5.05
C PHE A 304 10.10 12.78 6.48
N VAL A 305 11.00 12.92 7.46
CA VAL A 305 10.64 13.02 8.89
C VAL A 305 9.77 14.25 9.16
N ASN A 306 10.12 15.40 8.60
CA ASN A 306 9.36 16.65 8.81
C ASN A 306 7.90 16.53 8.34
N ARG A 307 7.66 15.88 7.18
CA ARG A 307 6.29 15.65 6.68
C ARG A 307 5.50 14.73 7.60
N ILE A 308 6.13 13.66 8.09
CA ILE A 308 5.49 12.73 9.05
C ILE A 308 5.12 13.46 10.34
N VAL A 309 6.04 14.28 10.91
CA VAL A 309 5.79 15.05 12.12
C VAL A 309 4.61 16.02 11.97
N LYS A 310 4.52 16.70 10.82
CA LYS A 310 3.41 17.62 10.54
C LYS A 310 2.06 16.90 10.50
N TYR A 311 1.96 15.77 9.80
CA TYR A 311 0.74 14.97 9.75
C TYR A 311 0.40 14.36 11.11
N ALA A 312 1.37 13.78 11.81
CA ALA A 312 1.14 13.22 13.14
C ALA A 312 0.67 14.31 14.13
N GLY A 313 1.28 15.50 14.09
CA GLY A 313 0.89 16.63 14.93
C GLY A 313 -0.53 17.13 14.64
N SER A 314 -0.94 17.22 13.35
CA SER A 314 -2.32 17.58 13.01
C SER A 314 -3.31 16.55 13.54
N TYR A 315 -3.04 15.26 13.37
CA TYR A 315 -3.92 14.18 13.83
C TYR A 315 -4.02 14.09 15.35
N LEU A 316 -2.92 14.32 16.07
CA LEU A 316 -2.96 14.43 17.53
C LEU A 316 -3.85 15.57 18.00
N THR A 317 -3.79 16.73 17.29
CA THR A 317 -4.65 17.89 17.58
C THR A 317 -6.11 17.58 17.30
N GLU A 318 -6.44 16.94 16.18
CA GLU A 318 -7.81 16.56 15.81
C GLU A 318 -8.42 15.55 16.79
N LEU A 319 -7.63 14.58 17.21
CA LEU A 319 -8.07 13.54 18.15
C LEU A 319 -8.16 14.07 19.58
N LYS A 320 -7.51 15.21 19.91
CA LYS A 320 -7.35 15.79 21.25
C LYS A 320 -6.61 14.89 22.24
N ARG A 321 -6.74 13.58 22.09
CA ARG A 321 -6.08 12.55 22.85
C ARG A 321 -5.88 11.32 21.97
N ALA A 322 -4.66 10.83 21.90
CA ALA A 322 -4.35 9.54 21.29
C ALA A 322 -3.91 8.55 22.36
N ASP A 323 -4.39 7.31 22.27
CA ASP A 323 -3.97 6.22 23.15
C ASP A 323 -2.60 5.68 22.73
N ALA A 324 -2.28 5.74 21.45
CA ALA A 324 -0.98 5.35 20.91
C ALA A 324 -0.67 5.97 19.54
N LEU A 325 0.65 6.10 19.25
CA LEU A 325 1.21 6.24 17.89
C LEU A 325 1.77 4.87 17.50
N ILE A 326 1.37 4.36 16.33
CA ILE A 326 1.72 3.01 15.90
C ILE A 326 2.49 3.08 14.59
N PHE A 327 3.73 2.61 14.61
CA PHE A 327 4.62 2.56 13.47
C PHE A 327 4.61 1.17 12.85
N ALA A 328 4.47 1.10 11.53
CA ALA A 328 4.49 -0.13 10.74
C ALA A 328 5.10 0.12 9.36
N GLY A 329 5.25 -0.95 8.59
CA GLY A 329 5.95 -0.93 7.32
C GLY A 329 7.47 -0.94 7.50
N GLY A 330 8.20 -1.24 6.43
CA GLY A 330 9.64 -1.53 6.52
C GLY A 330 10.48 -0.40 7.11
N ILE A 331 10.14 0.87 6.84
CA ILE A 331 10.81 2.03 7.43
C ILE A 331 10.36 2.21 8.89
N GLY A 332 9.06 2.07 9.17
CA GLY A 332 8.52 2.23 10.51
C GLY A 332 9.01 1.17 11.50
N GLU A 333 9.26 -0.04 11.05
CA GLU A 333 9.73 -1.16 11.88
C GLU A 333 11.25 -1.19 12.07
N HIS A 334 12.02 -0.75 11.06
CA HIS A 334 13.46 -0.97 11.05
C HIS A 334 14.30 0.32 11.05
N ASN A 335 13.69 1.51 11.05
CA ASN A 335 14.40 2.78 11.10
C ASN A 335 14.16 3.52 12.41
N ALA A 336 14.79 3.06 13.49
CA ALA A 336 14.66 3.60 14.84
C ALA A 336 14.92 5.12 14.90
N THR A 337 15.81 5.66 14.08
CA THR A 337 16.12 7.10 14.08
C THR A 337 14.94 7.92 13.55
N SER A 338 14.34 7.54 12.41
CA SER A 338 13.16 8.24 11.88
C SER A 338 11.96 8.15 12.85
N VAL A 339 11.79 6.99 13.49
CA VAL A 339 10.77 6.78 14.52
C VAL A 339 11.03 7.63 15.75
N SER A 340 12.26 7.64 16.26
CA SER A 340 12.67 8.42 17.44
C SER A 340 12.48 9.93 17.22
N TYR A 341 12.89 10.45 16.05
CA TYR A 341 12.69 11.87 15.72
C TYR A 341 11.22 12.26 15.66
N THR A 342 10.38 11.41 15.13
CA THR A 342 8.92 11.63 15.08
C THR A 342 8.33 11.58 16.49
N HIS A 343 8.74 10.62 17.31
CA HIS A 343 8.25 10.44 18.66
C HIS A 343 8.66 11.60 19.60
N LEU A 344 9.93 12.01 19.59
CA LEU A 344 10.44 13.09 20.44
C LEU A 344 9.76 14.42 20.08
N ARG A 345 9.65 14.77 18.80
CA ARG A 345 9.00 16.04 18.38
C ARG A 345 7.48 16.05 18.63
N ALA A 346 6.82 14.91 18.57
CA ALA A 346 5.39 14.81 18.90
C ALA A 346 5.13 15.03 20.40
N HIS A 347 6.08 14.69 21.29
CA HIS A 347 5.97 14.93 22.74
C HIS A 347 6.37 16.33 23.17
N GLU A 348 7.20 17.04 22.40
CA GLU A 348 7.58 18.43 22.70
C GLU A 348 6.46 19.43 22.39
N THR A 349 5.39 19.01 21.73
CA THR A 349 4.27 19.87 21.32
C THR A 349 2.97 19.62 22.10
N CYS A 350 2.98 18.74 23.09
CA CYS A 350 1.81 18.45 23.97
C CYS A 350 2.04 18.88 25.40
#